data_423e8e9ba689a2767e7ed174c20602d5
#
_entry.id   423e8e9ba689a2767e7ed174c20602d5
#
_cell.length_a   1.000
_cell.length_b   1.000
_cell.length_c   1.000
_cell.angle_alpha   90.00
_cell.angle_beta   90.00
_cell.angle_gamma   90.00
#
_symmetry.space_group_name_H-M   'P 1'
#
loop_
_entity.id
_entity.type
_entity.pdbx_description
1 polymer ?
#
loop_
_entity_poly.entity_id
_entity_poly.type
_entity_poly.pdbx_seq_one_letter_code
_entity_poly.pdbx_strand_id
1 'polypeptide(L)'
;MTKRVMIVGIPGVGKSTVITNVFNLLSQEGIDAKIAEFGKIMFEQAKLLSINNRDQLRKLSIEQQRSLQEMTANYINSLGNDVVIIDTHLFIRTELGYYPGIPSKILSIINPSHLILITAKSEEIHKRRTDDNSRQRDLISIDRISDDLRLS
;
A
#
# COMPACT_ATOMS: atom_id res chain seq x y z
N MET A 1 21.35 -10.81 -1.21
CA MET A 1 19.97 -11.15 -0.74
C MET A 1 19.12 -9.90 -0.73
N THR A 2 18.00 -9.92 -1.39
CA THR A 2 17.06 -8.79 -1.47
C THR A 2 16.48 -8.43 -0.10
N LYS A 3 16.59 -7.17 0.30
CA LYS A 3 15.88 -6.66 1.48
C LYS A 3 14.52 -6.13 1.08
N ARG A 4 13.46 -6.64 1.67
CA ARG A 4 12.08 -6.20 1.43
C ARG A 4 11.63 -5.36 2.61
N VAL A 5 11.48 -4.06 2.38
CA VAL A 5 11.05 -3.08 3.39
C VAL A 5 9.62 -2.69 3.10
N MET A 6 8.73 -3.07 3.99
CA MET A 6 7.30 -2.75 3.86
C MET A 6 6.99 -1.46 4.59
N ILE A 7 6.45 -0.47 3.88
CA ILE A 7 6.05 0.81 4.43
C ILE A 7 4.53 0.91 4.39
N VAL A 8 3.95 1.09 5.54
CA VAL A 8 2.50 1.17 5.73
C VAL A 8 2.09 2.49 6.37
N GLY A 9 0.87 2.89 6.14
CA GLY A 9 0.29 4.10 6.69
C GLY A 9 -1.05 4.40 6.01
N ILE A 10 -1.92 5.10 6.70
CA ILE A 10 -3.20 5.50 6.11
C ILE A 10 -3.03 6.57 5.04
N PRO A 11 -3.98 6.73 4.10
CA PRO A 11 -3.90 7.77 3.08
C PRO A 11 -3.76 9.17 3.69
N GLY A 12 -2.79 9.96 3.18
CA GLY A 12 -2.56 11.33 3.63
C GLY A 12 -1.51 11.52 4.72
N VAL A 13 -0.88 10.43 5.24
CA VAL A 13 0.19 10.53 6.25
C VAL A 13 1.52 11.06 5.71
N GLY A 14 1.69 11.15 4.40
CA GLY A 14 2.96 11.55 3.77
C GLY A 14 3.84 10.36 3.35
N LYS A 15 3.29 9.17 3.27
CA LYS A 15 3.98 7.93 2.92
C LYS A 15 4.70 8.01 1.58
N SER A 16 4.04 8.52 0.53
CA SER A 16 4.64 8.67 -0.81
C SER A 16 5.89 9.57 -0.80
N THR A 17 5.87 10.66 -0.04
CA THR A 17 7.01 11.57 0.11
C THR A 17 8.18 10.86 0.76
N VAL A 18 7.95 10.13 1.84
CA VAL A 18 8.98 9.34 2.53
C VAL A 18 9.59 8.30 1.58
N ILE A 19 8.74 7.54 0.88
CA ILE A 19 9.17 6.49 -0.06
C ILE A 19 10.05 7.08 -1.17
N THR A 20 9.62 8.19 -1.78
CA THR A 20 10.39 8.87 -2.85
C THR A 20 11.74 9.35 -2.34
N ASN A 21 11.80 9.96 -1.16
CA ASN A 21 13.05 10.44 -0.58
C ASN A 21 14.00 9.28 -0.26
N VAL A 22 13.50 8.19 0.33
CA VAL A 22 14.29 6.99 0.61
C VAL A 22 14.83 6.38 -0.68
N PHE A 23 13.99 6.25 -1.70
CA PHE A 23 14.40 5.73 -3.01
C PHE A 23 15.53 6.56 -3.62
N ASN A 24 15.42 7.91 -3.58
CA ASN A 24 16.44 8.80 -4.10
C ASN A 24 17.76 8.66 -3.33
N LEU A 25 17.71 8.56 -2.00
CA LEU A 25 18.90 8.35 -1.17
C LEU A 25 19.61 7.04 -1.51
N LEU A 26 18.85 5.94 -1.63
CA LEU A 26 19.39 4.64 -2.01
C LEU A 26 20.06 4.70 -3.40
N SER A 27 19.44 5.39 -4.35
CA SER A 27 19.99 5.58 -5.69
C SER A 27 21.28 6.38 -5.68
N GLN A 28 21.37 7.42 -4.84
CA GLN A 28 22.60 8.22 -4.67
C GLN A 28 23.75 7.39 -4.07
N GLU A 29 23.43 6.43 -3.22
CA GLU A 29 24.40 5.48 -2.64
C GLU A 29 24.75 4.31 -3.60
N GLY A 30 24.21 4.31 -4.82
CA GLY A 30 24.44 3.24 -5.80
C GLY A 30 23.74 1.92 -5.49
N ILE A 31 22.74 1.94 -4.62
CA ILE A 31 21.96 0.75 -4.24
C ILE A 31 20.83 0.56 -5.26
N ASP A 32 20.75 -0.64 -5.84
CA ASP A 32 19.65 -1.00 -6.73
C ASP A 32 18.34 -1.17 -5.95
N ALA A 33 17.49 -0.15 -6.00
CA ALA A 33 16.23 -0.11 -5.29
C ALA A 33 15.02 -0.13 -6.25
N LYS A 34 13.93 -0.76 -5.81
CA LYS A 34 12.65 -0.81 -6.54
C LYS A 34 11.52 -0.40 -5.61
N ILE A 35 10.64 0.49 -6.07
CA ILE A 35 9.37 0.78 -5.40
C ILE A 35 8.31 -0.17 -5.95
N ALA A 36 7.66 -0.93 -5.07
CA ALA A 36 6.58 -1.84 -5.36
C ALA A 36 5.28 -1.34 -4.69
N GLU A 37 4.46 -0.64 -5.44
CA GLU A 37 3.14 -0.20 -4.99
C GLU A 37 2.17 -1.39 -5.08
N PHE A 38 1.83 -2.00 -3.94
CA PHE A 38 1.04 -3.24 -3.90
C PHE A 38 -0.29 -3.12 -4.66
N GLY A 39 -1.04 -2.05 -4.42
CA GLY A 39 -2.33 -1.84 -5.08
C GLY A 39 -2.23 -1.63 -6.59
N LYS A 40 -1.16 -0.99 -7.05
CA LYS A 40 -0.90 -0.77 -8.48
C LYS A 40 -0.53 -2.09 -9.17
N ILE A 41 0.38 -2.85 -8.58
CA ILE A 41 0.78 -4.16 -9.09
C ILE A 41 -0.42 -5.10 -9.11
N MET A 42 -1.23 -5.13 -8.06
CA MET A 42 -2.46 -5.92 -8.01
C MET A 42 -3.42 -5.56 -9.16
N PHE A 43 -3.56 -4.28 -9.47
CA PHE A 43 -4.38 -3.83 -10.60
C PHE A 43 -3.79 -4.27 -11.95
N GLU A 44 -2.47 -4.19 -12.14
CA GLU A 44 -1.80 -4.70 -13.35
C GLU A 44 -1.98 -6.22 -13.50
N GLN A 45 -1.91 -6.98 -12.43
CA GLN A 45 -2.21 -8.42 -12.44
C GLN A 45 -3.68 -8.69 -12.80
N ALA A 46 -4.61 -7.86 -12.29
CA ALA A 46 -6.04 -7.97 -12.59
C ALA A 46 -6.34 -7.75 -14.08
N LYS A 47 -5.61 -6.87 -14.75
CA LYS A 47 -5.75 -6.64 -16.20
C LYS A 47 -5.48 -7.92 -17.01
N LEU A 48 -4.57 -8.77 -16.57
CA LEU A 48 -4.31 -10.08 -17.18
C LEU A 48 -5.53 -11.01 -17.12
N LEU A 49 -6.44 -10.76 -16.18
CA LEU A 49 -7.71 -11.48 -16.02
C LEU A 49 -8.90 -10.73 -16.64
N SER A 50 -8.63 -9.79 -17.57
CA SER A 50 -9.64 -8.96 -18.24
C SER A 50 -10.42 -8.02 -17.30
N ILE A 51 -9.84 -7.66 -16.16
CA ILE A 51 -10.40 -6.68 -15.22
C ILE A 51 -9.76 -5.32 -15.55
N ASN A 52 -10.54 -4.41 -16.13
CA ASN A 52 -10.01 -3.19 -16.75
C ASN A 52 -10.22 -1.91 -15.92
N ASN A 53 -10.98 -1.97 -14.82
CA ASN A 53 -11.20 -0.83 -13.95
C ASN A 53 -11.25 -1.24 -12.47
N ARG A 54 -11.05 -0.26 -11.59
CA ARG A 54 -11.02 -0.48 -10.14
C ARG A 54 -12.39 -0.86 -9.56
N ASP A 55 -13.48 -0.49 -10.21
CA ASP A 55 -14.82 -0.85 -9.74
C ASP A 55 -15.10 -2.33 -9.99
N GLN A 56 -14.63 -2.88 -11.11
CA GLN A 56 -14.65 -4.31 -11.35
C GLN A 56 -13.80 -5.07 -10.31
N LEU A 57 -12.64 -4.54 -9.97
CA LEU A 57 -11.76 -5.13 -8.95
C LEU A 57 -12.47 -5.22 -7.59
N ARG A 58 -13.22 -4.20 -7.20
CA ARG A 58 -13.98 -4.17 -5.94
C ARG A 58 -15.15 -5.15 -5.91
N LYS A 59 -15.68 -5.52 -7.07
CA LYS A 59 -16.81 -6.46 -7.23
C LYS A 59 -16.38 -7.92 -7.30
N LEU A 60 -15.08 -8.21 -7.27
CA LEU A 60 -14.57 -9.57 -7.28
C LEU A 60 -14.99 -10.32 -6.01
N SER A 61 -15.18 -11.63 -6.15
CA SER A 61 -15.35 -12.50 -4.99
C SER A 61 -14.12 -12.42 -4.06
N ILE A 62 -14.32 -12.75 -2.80
CA ILE A 62 -13.22 -12.81 -1.82
C ILE A 62 -12.10 -13.73 -2.30
N GLU A 63 -12.44 -14.86 -2.89
CA GLU A 63 -11.48 -15.83 -3.44
C GLU A 63 -10.66 -15.23 -4.58
N GLN A 64 -11.31 -14.53 -5.51
CA GLN A 64 -10.62 -13.85 -6.61
C GLN A 64 -9.71 -12.74 -6.10
N GLN A 65 -10.15 -11.95 -5.12
CA GLN A 65 -9.31 -10.93 -4.50
C GLN A 65 -8.09 -11.54 -3.80
N ARG A 66 -8.27 -12.63 -3.06
CA ARG A 66 -7.18 -13.37 -2.43
C ARG A 66 -6.19 -13.92 -3.45
N SER A 67 -6.68 -14.49 -4.55
CA SER A 67 -5.84 -14.98 -5.63
C SER A 67 -4.98 -13.87 -6.23
N LEU A 68 -5.56 -12.69 -6.49
CA LEU A 68 -4.81 -11.53 -6.98
C LEU A 68 -3.80 -11.01 -5.97
N GLN A 69 -4.13 -11.00 -4.69
CA GLN A 69 -3.17 -10.63 -3.64
C GLN A 69 -1.99 -11.59 -3.61
N GLU A 70 -2.23 -12.89 -3.73
CA GLU A 70 -1.17 -13.91 -3.79
C GLU A 70 -0.29 -13.75 -5.04
N MET A 71 -0.89 -13.53 -6.21
CA MET A 71 -0.15 -13.24 -7.45
C MET A 71 0.75 -12.01 -7.28
N THR A 72 0.22 -10.96 -6.68
CA THR A 72 0.96 -9.72 -6.40
C THR A 72 2.12 -9.97 -5.44
N ALA A 73 1.87 -10.70 -4.36
CA ALA A 73 2.89 -11.03 -3.38
C ALA A 73 4.02 -11.88 -3.98
N ASN A 74 3.68 -12.87 -4.80
CA ASN A 74 4.65 -13.70 -5.50
C ASN A 74 5.49 -12.88 -6.50
N TYR A 75 4.85 -11.97 -7.23
CA TYR A 75 5.57 -11.04 -8.11
C TYR A 75 6.57 -10.19 -7.32
N ILE A 76 6.15 -9.58 -6.22
CA ILE A 76 7.03 -8.78 -5.37
C ILE A 76 8.18 -9.64 -4.81
N ASN A 77 7.89 -10.86 -4.40
CA ASN A 77 8.90 -11.79 -3.89
C ASN A 77 9.92 -12.21 -4.97
N SER A 78 9.56 -12.18 -6.24
CA SER A 78 10.45 -12.51 -7.36
C SER A 78 11.40 -11.38 -7.75
N LEU A 79 11.20 -10.16 -7.26
CA LEU A 79 12.07 -9.02 -7.56
C LEU A 79 13.46 -9.23 -6.96
N GLY A 80 14.49 -9.10 -7.78
CA GLY A 80 15.88 -9.36 -7.43
C GLY A 80 16.72 -8.12 -7.07
N ASN A 81 16.10 -6.95 -6.93
CA ASN A 81 16.79 -5.71 -6.54
C ASN A 81 17.41 -5.85 -5.14
N ASP A 82 18.45 -5.07 -4.82
CA ASP A 82 19.07 -5.06 -3.50
C ASP A 82 18.07 -4.68 -2.41
N VAL A 83 17.23 -3.67 -2.69
CA VAL A 83 16.15 -3.21 -1.82
C VAL A 83 14.84 -3.10 -2.59
N VAL A 84 13.79 -3.74 -2.09
CA VAL A 84 12.42 -3.55 -2.57
C VAL A 84 11.62 -2.81 -1.51
N ILE A 85 11.19 -1.59 -1.82
CA ILE A 85 10.34 -0.77 -0.96
C ILE A 85 8.89 -1.07 -1.32
N ILE A 86 8.15 -1.68 -0.41
CA ILE A 86 6.76 -2.09 -0.63
C ILE A 86 5.83 -1.07 -0.02
N ASP A 87 5.09 -0.36 -0.87
CA ASP A 87 4.08 0.62 -0.47
C ASP A 87 2.71 -0.06 -0.37
N THR A 88 2.14 -0.05 0.82
CA THR A 88 0.87 -0.74 1.07
C THR A 88 0.12 -0.18 2.28
N HIS A 89 -1.05 -0.74 2.57
CA HIS A 89 -1.89 -0.40 3.71
C HIS A 89 -2.16 -1.65 4.56
N LEU A 90 -2.08 -1.52 5.90
CA LEU A 90 -2.45 -2.62 6.80
C LEU A 90 -3.96 -2.88 6.79
N PHE A 91 -4.74 -1.81 6.77
CA PHE A 91 -6.20 -1.87 6.77
C PHE A 91 -6.77 -0.97 5.69
N ILE A 92 -7.86 -1.40 5.11
CA ILE A 92 -8.67 -0.65 4.16
C ILE A 92 -10.03 -0.44 4.81
N ARG A 93 -10.46 0.81 4.95
CA ARG A 93 -11.81 1.12 5.40
C ARG A 93 -12.81 0.84 4.27
N THR A 94 -13.86 0.11 4.59
CA THR A 94 -15.01 -0.15 3.72
C THR A 94 -16.29 0.31 4.41
N GLU A 95 -17.41 0.31 3.70
CA GLU A 95 -18.73 0.60 4.28
C GLU A 95 -19.11 -0.41 5.38
N LEU A 96 -18.61 -1.63 5.30
CA LEU A 96 -18.87 -2.71 6.24
C LEU A 96 -17.84 -2.79 7.39
N GLY A 97 -16.85 -1.88 7.43
CA GLY A 97 -15.81 -1.86 8.43
C GLY A 97 -14.41 -1.90 7.86
N TYR A 98 -13.45 -2.38 8.66
CA TYR A 98 -12.04 -2.47 8.25
C TYR A 98 -11.74 -3.84 7.64
N TYR A 99 -11.05 -3.82 6.51
CA TYR A 99 -10.59 -5.02 5.83
C TYR A 99 -9.06 -5.10 5.89
N PRO A 100 -8.48 -6.28 6.16
CA PRO A 100 -7.02 -6.44 6.13
C PRO A 100 -6.47 -6.13 4.74
N GLY A 101 -5.59 -5.14 4.63
CA GLY A 101 -4.90 -4.83 3.38
C GLY A 101 -3.84 -5.88 3.06
N ILE A 102 -3.25 -6.47 4.12
CA ILE A 102 -2.25 -7.53 4.01
C ILE A 102 -2.60 -8.67 4.96
N PRO A 103 -3.30 -9.70 4.47
CA PRO A 103 -3.51 -10.93 5.23
C PRO A 103 -2.19 -11.61 5.61
N SER A 104 -2.20 -12.38 6.69
CA SER A 104 -1.01 -13.10 7.18
C SER A 104 -0.33 -13.97 6.13
N LYS A 105 -1.10 -14.61 5.26
CA LYS A 105 -0.59 -15.41 4.14
C LYS A 105 0.24 -14.56 3.17
N ILE A 106 -0.22 -13.37 2.84
CA ILE A 106 0.48 -12.44 1.95
C ILE A 106 1.77 -11.96 2.60
N LEU A 107 1.72 -11.64 3.89
CA LEU A 107 2.90 -11.28 4.66
C LEU A 107 3.95 -12.40 4.65
N SER A 108 3.51 -13.64 4.79
CA SER A 108 4.40 -14.82 4.74
C SER A 108 5.05 -15.01 3.36
N ILE A 109 4.33 -14.76 2.28
CA ILE A 109 4.88 -14.85 0.90
C ILE A 109 5.92 -13.76 0.66
N ILE A 110 5.61 -12.51 1.02
CA ILE A 110 6.52 -11.38 0.83
C ILE A 110 7.74 -11.52 1.75
N ASN A 111 7.52 -12.00 2.97
CA ASN A 111 8.54 -12.16 4.00
C ASN A 111 9.41 -10.89 4.16
N PRO A 112 8.83 -9.76 4.56
CA PRO A 112 9.56 -8.50 4.67
C PRO A 112 10.62 -8.59 5.77
N SER A 113 11.78 -7.99 5.50
CA SER A 113 12.84 -7.85 6.51
C SER A 113 12.54 -6.75 7.52
N HIS A 114 11.77 -5.74 7.12
CA HIS A 114 11.39 -4.60 7.95
C HIS A 114 9.95 -4.18 7.65
N LEU A 115 9.24 -3.78 8.70
CA LEU A 115 7.93 -3.16 8.62
C LEU A 115 8.01 -1.76 9.25
N ILE A 116 7.69 -0.74 8.48
CA ILE A 116 7.75 0.68 8.89
C ILE A 116 6.35 1.27 8.82
N LEU A 117 5.86 1.77 9.95
CA LEU A 117 4.60 2.49 10.04
C LEU A 117 4.86 4.00 9.98
N ILE A 118 4.24 4.68 9.01
CA ILE A 118 4.24 6.14 8.91
C ILE A 118 2.95 6.66 9.52
N THR A 119 3.09 7.59 10.47
CA THR A 119 1.96 8.26 11.11
C THR A 119 2.07 9.78 10.97
N ALA A 120 0.96 10.47 11.20
CA ALA A 120 0.90 11.93 11.30
C ALA A 120 -0.27 12.32 12.20
N LYS A 121 -0.34 13.60 12.59
CA LYS A 121 -1.48 14.11 13.35
C LYS A 121 -2.74 14.10 12.48
N SER A 122 -3.89 13.80 13.10
CA SER A 122 -5.18 13.70 12.38
C SER A 122 -5.52 14.99 11.62
N GLU A 123 -5.20 16.16 12.19
CA GLU A 123 -5.43 17.47 11.60
C GLU A 123 -4.58 17.67 10.34
N GLU A 124 -3.32 17.24 10.35
CA GLU A 124 -2.42 17.32 9.19
C GLU A 124 -2.91 16.42 8.07
N ILE A 125 -3.36 15.21 8.40
CA ILE A 125 -3.94 14.27 7.43
C ILE A 125 -5.20 14.85 6.81
N HIS A 126 -6.10 15.40 7.63
CA HIS A 126 -7.33 16.03 7.17
C HIS A 126 -7.04 17.17 6.19
N LYS A 127 -6.11 18.06 6.54
CA LYS A 127 -5.69 19.17 5.68
C LYS A 127 -5.15 18.67 4.34
N ARG A 128 -4.25 17.71 4.34
CA ARG A 128 -3.68 17.13 3.10
C ARG A 128 -4.74 16.49 2.23
N ARG A 129 -5.71 15.78 2.80
CA ARG A 129 -6.83 15.18 2.06
C ARG A 129 -7.76 16.21 1.47
N THR A 130 -7.98 17.33 2.15
CA THR A 130 -8.81 18.45 1.69
C THR A 130 -8.13 19.20 0.54
N ASP A 131 -6.81 19.40 0.61
CA ASP A 131 -6.02 20.13 -0.38
C ASP A 131 -5.70 19.28 -1.64
N ASP A 132 -5.81 17.94 -1.54
CA ASP A 132 -5.51 17.02 -2.64
C ASP A 132 -6.72 16.83 -3.56
N ASN A 133 -6.86 17.73 -4.53
CA ASN A 133 -7.90 17.67 -5.57
C ASN A 133 -7.67 16.58 -6.63
N SER A 134 -6.50 15.94 -6.65
CA SER A 134 -6.13 14.94 -7.67
C SER A 134 -6.76 13.57 -7.46
N ARG A 135 -7.28 13.33 -6.26
CA ARG A 135 -7.93 12.07 -5.86
C ARG A 135 -9.28 12.36 -5.25
N GLN A 136 -10.33 11.79 -5.82
CA GLN A 136 -11.64 11.74 -5.16
C GLN A 136 -11.52 10.89 -3.90
N ARG A 137 -11.26 11.55 -2.79
CA ARG A 137 -11.30 10.95 -1.46
C ARG A 137 -12.51 11.51 -0.74
N ASP A 138 -13.31 10.65 -0.14
CA ASP A 138 -14.36 11.09 0.76
C ASP A 138 -13.75 11.95 1.85
N LEU A 139 -14.33 13.13 2.06
CA LEU A 139 -13.99 14.01 3.18
C LEU A 139 -14.40 13.30 4.47
N ILE A 140 -13.44 12.67 5.10
CA ILE A 140 -13.63 11.95 6.36
C ILE A 140 -13.34 12.93 7.50
N SER A 141 -14.17 12.93 8.56
CA SER A 141 -13.96 13.75 9.73
C SER A 141 -12.62 13.44 10.43
N ILE A 142 -12.08 14.42 11.18
CA ILE A 142 -10.84 14.25 11.96
C ILE A 142 -10.95 13.07 12.93
N ASP A 143 -12.12 12.86 13.56
CA ASP A 143 -12.35 11.74 14.47
C ASP A 143 -12.21 10.37 13.78
N ARG A 144 -12.73 10.24 12.57
CA ARG A 144 -12.59 9.02 11.76
C ARG A 144 -11.13 8.77 11.35
N ILE A 145 -10.39 9.83 11.02
CA ILE A 145 -8.95 9.74 10.75
C ILE A 145 -8.20 9.27 12.00
N SER A 146 -8.55 9.79 13.17
CA SER A 146 -7.96 9.34 14.43
C SER A 146 -8.23 7.87 14.70
N ASP A 147 -9.44 7.38 14.39
CA ASP A 147 -9.77 5.95 14.50
C ASP A 147 -8.95 5.11 13.52
N ASP A 148 -8.78 5.55 12.27
CA ASP A 148 -7.94 4.87 11.28
C ASP A 148 -6.48 4.79 11.75
N LEU A 149 -5.94 5.84 12.37
CA LEU A 149 -4.60 5.87 12.93
C LEU A 149 -4.42 4.90 14.10
N ARG A 150 -5.42 4.73 14.97
CA ARG A 150 -5.35 3.79 16.08
C ARG A 150 -5.32 2.34 15.63
N LEU A 151 -5.95 2.02 14.50
CA LEU A 151 -6.06 0.67 13.97
C LEU A 151 -4.90 0.29 13.04
N SER A 152 -4.12 1.28 12.60
CA SER A 152 -2.98 1.06 11.69
C SER A 152 -1.69 0.66 12.41
#